data_75bf60f60de824904cbf0ad2f1e5941d
#
_entry.id   75bf60f60de824904cbf0ad2f1e5941d
#
_cell.length_a   1.000
_cell.length_b   1.000
_cell.length_c   1.000
_cell.angle_alpha   90.00
_cell.angle_beta   90.00
_cell.angle_gamma   90.00
#
_symmetry.space_group_name_H-M   'P 1'
#
loop_
_entity.id
_entity.type
_entity.pdbx_description
1 polymer ?
#
loop_
_entity_poly.entity_id
_entity_poly.type
_entity_poly.pdbx_seq_one_letter_code
_entity_poly.pdbx_strand_id
1 'polypeptide(L)'
;TEQNIGGAGGFSLGVKTSVLGGGDYTWMMDDDTIPSPKALEALMQTATQSNDIGFVCSKVLWTDNTLHPRNIPGGLKKDTIENNGITACRCEVCTFVSVLVSSRAVYKVGLPIKEFFIWFDDIEYTLRITKAGFKNYYTEQSIVVHKTPDVYDPNIEQAPVNMAKRFYYQTRNTCYFKHREQPNKLLFRLSIWNKLRILKRRINRRKDGHKQEFLDAVKKGCHDGLTFYPKIEYLPL
;
A
#
# COMPACT_ATOMS: atom_id res chain seq x y z
N THR A 1 14.06 -15.70 1.04
CA THR A 1 14.51 -15.30 2.41
C THR A 1 14.32 -16.47 3.36
N GLU A 2 15.27 -16.71 4.27
CA GLU A 2 15.20 -17.80 5.26
C GLU A 2 14.06 -17.62 6.29
N GLN A 3 13.57 -16.41 6.43
CA GLN A 3 12.49 -16.04 7.34
C GLN A 3 11.36 -15.32 6.60
N ASN A 4 10.12 -15.49 7.09
CA ASN A 4 8.99 -14.72 6.60
C ASN A 4 9.09 -13.26 7.05
N ILE A 5 9.39 -12.37 6.10
CA ILE A 5 9.54 -10.93 6.31
C ILE A 5 8.26 -10.15 5.97
N GLY A 6 7.18 -10.84 5.60
CA GLY A 6 5.91 -10.25 5.14
C GLY A 6 5.98 -9.62 3.75
N GLY A 7 4.84 -9.20 3.23
CA GLY A 7 4.76 -8.52 1.93
C GLY A 7 5.61 -7.25 1.88
N ALA A 8 5.51 -6.40 2.91
CA ALA A 8 6.29 -5.17 3.01
C ALA A 8 7.80 -5.40 2.93
N GLY A 9 8.30 -6.45 3.60
CA GLY A 9 9.71 -6.84 3.54
C GLY A 9 10.11 -7.36 2.16
N GLY A 10 9.25 -8.16 1.53
CA GLY A 10 9.44 -8.66 0.17
C GLY A 10 9.54 -7.54 -0.86
N PHE A 11 8.58 -6.60 -0.85
CA PHE A 11 8.60 -5.43 -1.73
C PHE A 11 9.81 -4.53 -1.48
N SER A 12 10.17 -4.27 -0.22
CA SER A 12 11.36 -3.48 0.11
C SER A 12 12.64 -4.12 -0.44
N LEU A 13 12.79 -5.43 -0.28
CA LEU A 13 13.95 -6.17 -0.82
C LEU A 13 13.95 -6.17 -2.35
N GLY A 14 12.80 -6.41 -2.99
CA GLY A 14 12.67 -6.40 -4.44
C GLY A 14 13.05 -5.05 -5.06
N VAL A 15 12.53 -3.94 -4.52
CA VAL A 15 12.89 -2.58 -4.96
C VAL A 15 14.38 -2.33 -4.78
N LYS A 16 14.95 -2.68 -3.61
CA LYS A 16 16.37 -2.53 -3.33
C LYS A 16 17.22 -3.27 -4.36
N THR A 17 16.90 -4.54 -4.62
CA THR A 17 17.65 -5.38 -5.57
C THR A 17 17.56 -4.85 -6.99
N SER A 18 16.37 -4.41 -7.43
CA SER A 18 16.17 -3.85 -8.76
C SER A 18 16.97 -2.58 -8.97
N VAL A 19 16.90 -1.63 -8.05
CA VAL A 19 17.59 -0.33 -8.17
C VAL A 19 19.11 -0.49 -8.08
N LEU A 20 19.61 -1.28 -7.14
CA LEU A 20 21.05 -1.55 -7.04
C LEU A 20 21.60 -2.37 -8.23
N GLY A 21 20.74 -3.14 -8.91
CA GLY A 21 21.04 -3.82 -10.16
C GLY A 21 21.03 -2.91 -11.39
N GLY A 22 20.82 -1.61 -11.23
CA GLY A 22 20.83 -0.64 -12.31
C GLY A 22 19.49 -0.49 -13.06
N GLY A 23 18.39 -1.01 -12.51
CA GLY A 23 17.06 -0.84 -13.11
C GLY A 23 16.59 0.62 -13.01
N ASP A 24 16.12 1.22 -14.12
CA ASP A 24 15.54 2.57 -14.14
C ASP A 24 14.14 2.61 -13.50
N TYR A 25 13.45 1.48 -13.55
CA TYR A 25 12.11 1.28 -13.00
C TYR A 25 12.01 -0.09 -12.32
N THR A 26 11.17 -0.17 -11.29
CA THR A 26 10.79 -1.43 -10.64
C THR A 26 9.29 -1.63 -10.78
N TRP A 27 8.86 -2.72 -11.41
CA TRP A 27 7.46 -3.09 -11.46
C TRP A 27 7.14 -4.07 -10.33
N MET A 28 6.39 -3.59 -9.35
CA MET A 28 5.93 -4.37 -8.20
C MET A 28 4.54 -4.93 -8.46
N MET A 29 4.32 -6.17 -8.06
CA MET A 29 3.00 -6.81 -8.10
C MET A 29 2.90 -7.93 -7.05
N ASP A 30 1.67 -8.27 -6.64
CA ASP A 30 1.41 -9.44 -5.80
C ASP A 30 1.58 -10.73 -6.61
N ASP A 31 1.87 -11.85 -5.94
CA ASP A 31 2.15 -13.16 -6.55
C ASP A 31 0.90 -13.82 -7.18
N ASP A 32 -0.30 -13.34 -6.85
CA ASP A 32 -1.58 -13.73 -7.42
C ASP A 32 -2.11 -12.73 -8.48
N THR A 33 -1.25 -11.84 -8.98
CA THR A 33 -1.57 -10.85 -10.01
C THR A 33 -1.11 -11.32 -11.40
N ILE A 34 -2.01 -11.31 -12.39
CA ILE A 34 -1.72 -11.68 -13.76
C ILE A 34 -1.84 -10.45 -14.67
N PRO A 35 -0.74 -9.97 -15.23
CA PRO A 35 -0.76 -8.87 -16.19
C PRO A 35 -1.24 -9.31 -17.57
N SER A 36 -1.96 -8.41 -18.25
CA SER A 36 -2.23 -8.57 -19.69
C SER A 36 -0.93 -8.37 -20.50
N PRO A 37 -0.85 -8.91 -21.75
CA PRO A 37 0.37 -8.81 -22.56
C PRO A 37 0.89 -7.39 -22.80
N LYS A 38 0.02 -6.38 -22.78
CA LYS A 38 0.38 -4.97 -23.00
C LYS A 38 0.47 -4.14 -21.71
N ALA A 39 0.33 -4.76 -20.54
CA ALA A 39 0.27 -4.03 -19.28
C ALA A 39 1.56 -3.24 -19.01
N LEU A 40 2.73 -3.85 -19.17
CA LEU A 40 4.01 -3.16 -18.97
C LEU A 40 4.25 -2.06 -20.00
N GLU A 41 3.90 -2.30 -21.27
CA GLU A 41 4.03 -1.30 -22.33
C GLU A 41 3.26 -0.02 -21.97
N ALA A 42 2.00 -0.15 -21.55
CA ALA A 42 1.17 1.00 -21.14
C ALA A 42 1.74 1.75 -19.92
N LEU A 43 2.27 1.02 -18.92
CA LEU A 43 2.95 1.63 -17.78
C LEU A 43 4.19 2.41 -18.21
N MET A 44 5.03 1.82 -19.06
CA MET A 44 6.27 2.45 -19.54
C MET A 44 6.01 3.67 -20.42
N GLN A 45 5.04 3.58 -21.34
CA GLN A 45 4.65 4.73 -22.18
C GLN A 45 4.18 5.93 -21.34
N THR A 46 3.56 5.68 -20.20
CA THR A 46 3.19 6.74 -19.25
C THR A 46 4.41 7.22 -18.47
N ALA A 47 5.17 6.30 -17.85
CA ALA A 47 6.26 6.63 -16.93
C ALA A 47 7.43 7.40 -17.59
N THR A 48 7.67 7.16 -18.87
CA THR A 48 8.78 7.81 -19.62
C THR A 48 8.44 9.19 -20.18
N GLN A 49 7.21 9.69 -20.03
CA GLN A 49 6.82 11.01 -20.52
C GLN A 49 7.53 12.17 -19.81
N SER A 50 7.86 11.98 -18.54
CA SER A 50 8.55 13.01 -17.77
C SER A 50 9.38 12.42 -16.62
N ASN A 51 10.49 13.08 -16.33
CA ASN A 51 11.37 12.70 -15.21
C ASN A 51 10.77 12.97 -13.83
N ASP A 52 9.70 13.71 -13.73
CA ASP A 52 9.00 14.04 -12.50
C ASP A 52 7.88 13.00 -12.17
N ILE A 53 7.72 11.96 -12.99
CA ILE A 53 6.82 10.85 -12.70
C ILE A 53 7.49 9.90 -11.72
N GLY A 54 6.85 9.72 -10.55
CA GLY A 54 7.34 8.86 -9.47
C GLY A 54 6.87 7.42 -9.62
N PHE A 55 5.58 7.23 -9.90
CA PHE A 55 5.00 5.91 -10.18
C PHE A 55 3.83 5.99 -11.15
N VAL A 56 3.57 4.85 -11.79
CA VAL A 56 2.36 4.60 -12.60
C VAL A 56 1.74 3.29 -12.16
N CYS A 57 0.43 3.24 -11.93
CA CYS A 57 -0.28 2.03 -11.54
C CYS A 57 -1.32 1.59 -12.56
N SER A 58 -1.62 0.30 -12.55
CA SER A 58 -2.52 -0.37 -13.48
C SER A 58 -3.97 -0.33 -13.04
N LYS A 59 -4.87 -0.56 -14.00
CA LYS A 59 -6.24 -0.97 -13.76
C LYS A 59 -6.26 -2.41 -13.25
N VAL A 60 -6.75 -2.60 -12.04
CA VAL A 60 -6.84 -3.92 -11.42
C VAL A 60 -8.27 -4.45 -11.54
N LEU A 61 -8.41 -5.58 -12.21
CA LEU A 61 -9.66 -6.32 -12.31
C LEU A 61 -9.67 -7.50 -11.35
N TRP A 62 -10.84 -7.94 -10.95
CA TRP A 62 -11.03 -9.21 -10.29
C TRP A 62 -11.29 -10.32 -11.33
N THR A 63 -11.39 -11.57 -10.89
CA THR A 63 -11.53 -12.76 -11.73
C THR A 63 -12.79 -12.77 -12.60
N ASP A 64 -13.80 -11.97 -12.27
CA ASP A 64 -15.03 -11.77 -13.05
C ASP A 64 -14.95 -10.60 -14.05
N ASN A 65 -13.75 -10.02 -14.24
CA ASN A 65 -13.49 -8.84 -15.06
C ASN A 65 -14.11 -7.53 -14.56
N THR A 66 -14.64 -7.47 -13.34
CA THR A 66 -15.07 -6.21 -12.72
C THR A 66 -13.85 -5.50 -12.08
N LEU A 67 -13.97 -4.19 -11.88
CA LEU A 67 -12.96 -3.44 -11.14
C LEU A 67 -12.80 -4.02 -9.73
N HIS A 68 -11.56 -4.33 -9.34
CA HIS A 68 -11.28 -4.79 -7.98
C HIS A 68 -11.44 -3.62 -7.00
N PRO A 69 -12.46 -3.60 -6.12
CA PRO A 69 -12.86 -2.39 -5.38
C PRO A 69 -11.79 -1.91 -4.38
N ARG A 70 -10.87 -2.79 -3.98
CA ARG A 70 -9.79 -2.47 -3.04
C ARG A 70 -8.50 -1.98 -3.69
N ASN A 71 -8.41 -2.06 -5.02
CA ASN A 71 -7.22 -1.67 -5.76
C ASN A 71 -7.45 -0.43 -6.63
N ILE A 72 -8.58 0.27 -6.42
CA ILE A 72 -8.83 1.57 -7.05
C ILE A 72 -7.87 2.58 -6.44
N PRO A 73 -7.09 3.31 -7.25
CA PRO A 73 -6.17 4.32 -6.73
C PRO A 73 -6.90 5.44 -6.00
N GLY A 74 -6.27 5.95 -4.94
CA GLY A 74 -6.81 7.09 -4.19
C GLY A 74 -6.33 8.43 -4.74
N GLY A 75 -7.13 9.49 -4.51
CA GLY A 75 -6.78 10.85 -4.93
C GLY A 75 -6.77 11.05 -6.44
N LEU A 76 -7.64 10.33 -7.18
CA LEU A 76 -7.80 10.50 -8.63
C LEU A 76 -8.22 11.94 -8.95
N LYS A 77 -7.54 12.55 -9.92
CA LYS A 77 -7.79 13.91 -10.40
C LYS A 77 -8.16 13.89 -11.88
N LYS A 78 -8.86 14.93 -12.33
CA LYS A 78 -9.20 15.12 -13.75
C LYS A 78 -7.99 15.53 -14.62
N ASP A 79 -6.84 15.78 -14.00
CA ASP A 79 -5.57 16.06 -14.67
C ASP A 79 -5.04 14.79 -15.33
N THR A 80 -5.05 14.76 -16.65
CA THR A 80 -4.67 13.62 -17.49
C THR A 80 -3.48 13.94 -18.37
N ILE A 81 -2.70 12.93 -18.70
CA ILE A 81 -1.70 12.96 -19.75
C ILE A 81 -2.06 11.94 -20.81
N GLU A 82 -1.73 12.27 -22.06
CA GLU A 82 -1.95 11.38 -23.21
C GLU A 82 -0.65 11.18 -23.98
N ASN A 83 -0.38 9.96 -24.37
CA ASN A 83 0.76 9.60 -25.20
C ASN A 83 0.47 8.32 -26.00
N ASN A 84 0.56 8.40 -27.34
CA ASN A 84 0.37 7.27 -28.24
C ASN A 84 -0.92 6.45 -27.96
N GLY A 85 -2.03 7.15 -27.68
CA GLY A 85 -3.31 6.51 -27.38
C GLY A 85 -3.45 5.97 -25.94
N ILE A 86 -2.45 6.18 -25.08
CA ILE A 86 -2.53 5.89 -23.65
C ILE A 86 -2.96 7.14 -22.91
N THR A 87 -4.06 7.06 -22.19
CA THR A 87 -4.54 8.11 -21.27
C THR A 87 -4.28 7.71 -19.85
N ALA A 88 -3.67 8.58 -19.07
CA ALA A 88 -3.41 8.34 -17.66
C ALA A 88 -3.90 9.51 -16.79
N CYS A 89 -4.63 9.18 -15.71
CA CYS A 89 -5.17 10.14 -14.74
C CYS A 89 -4.21 10.30 -13.56
N ARG A 90 -4.04 11.50 -13.05
CA ARG A 90 -3.26 11.70 -11.82
C ARG A 90 -3.91 11.01 -10.64
N CYS A 91 -3.07 10.37 -9.80
CA CYS A 91 -3.45 9.78 -8.53
C CYS A 91 -2.45 10.12 -7.43
N GLU A 92 -2.83 9.89 -6.17
CA GLU A 92 -1.97 10.20 -5.02
C GLU A 92 -1.41 8.95 -4.35
N VAL A 93 -2.17 7.86 -4.36
CA VAL A 93 -1.81 6.58 -3.74
C VAL A 93 -2.35 5.41 -4.56
N CYS A 94 -1.66 4.27 -4.49
CA CYS A 94 -2.14 3.01 -5.05
C CYS A 94 -1.61 1.83 -4.23
N THR A 95 -2.15 0.63 -4.52
CA THR A 95 -1.67 -0.63 -3.92
C THR A 95 -0.50 -1.22 -4.71
N PHE A 96 0.27 -2.11 -4.07
CA PHE A 96 1.39 -2.80 -4.72
C PHE A 96 0.96 -3.96 -5.64
N VAL A 97 -0.34 -4.16 -5.83
CA VAL A 97 -0.87 -5.19 -6.75
C VAL A 97 -0.35 -5.00 -8.18
N SER A 98 -0.21 -3.76 -8.66
CA SER A 98 0.54 -3.45 -9.89
C SER A 98 0.94 -1.98 -9.91
N VAL A 99 2.20 -1.70 -9.64
CA VAL A 99 2.76 -0.34 -9.68
C VAL A 99 4.19 -0.35 -10.21
N LEU A 100 4.45 0.50 -11.20
CA LEU A 100 5.77 0.77 -11.76
C LEU A 100 6.34 2.01 -11.09
N VAL A 101 7.45 1.88 -10.36
CA VAL A 101 8.09 2.98 -9.62
C VAL A 101 9.43 3.32 -10.26
N SER A 102 9.70 4.62 -10.43
CA SER A 102 10.98 5.09 -10.97
C SER A 102 12.10 5.02 -9.91
N SER A 103 13.29 4.60 -10.31
CA SER A 103 14.45 4.55 -9.41
C SER A 103 14.83 5.93 -8.87
N ARG A 104 14.54 7.01 -9.62
CA ARG A 104 14.67 8.38 -9.11
C ARG A 104 13.80 8.66 -7.89
N ALA A 105 12.55 8.17 -7.91
CA ALA A 105 11.68 8.29 -6.75
C ALA A 105 12.24 7.49 -5.58
N VAL A 106 12.74 6.25 -5.82
CA VAL A 106 13.35 5.42 -4.77
C VAL A 106 14.54 6.12 -4.12
N TYR A 107 15.47 6.66 -4.91
CA TYR A 107 16.63 7.39 -4.36
C TYR A 107 16.20 8.60 -3.52
N LYS A 108 15.15 9.32 -3.94
CA LYS A 108 14.68 10.52 -3.23
C LYS A 108 13.95 10.19 -1.93
N VAL A 109 13.11 9.15 -1.92
CA VAL A 109 12.23 8.87 -0.77
C VAL A 109 12.66 7.66 0.06
N GLY A 110 13.65 6.86 -0.39
CA GLY A 110 14.07 5.61 0.22
C GLY A 110 13.16 4.43 -0.13
N LEU A 111 13.40 3.31 0.53
CA LEU A 111 12.70 2.05 0.30
C LEU A 111 11.34 1.98 1.01
N PRO A 112 10.42 1.10 0.59
CA PRO A 112 9.24 0.73 1.38
C PRO A 112 9.64 0.31 2.80
N ILE A 113 8.84 0.66 3.79
CA ILE A 113 9.13 0.36 5.21
C ILE A 113 8.84 -1.12 5.48
N LYS A 114 9.88 -1.95 5.52
CA LYS A 114 9.78 -3.41 5.71
C LYS A 114 9.14 -3.82 7.04
N GLU A 115 9.29 -3.00 8.08
CA GLU A 115 8.73 -3.24 9.42
C GLU A 115 7.20 -3.19 9.45
N PHE A 116 6.55 -2.67 8.41
CA PHE A 116 5.09 -2.71 8.30
C PHE A 116 4.57 -4.16 8.20
N PHE A 117 5.38 -5.06 7.66
CA PHE A 117 5.11 -6.48 7.49
C PHE A 117 3.98 -6.77 6.49
N ILE A 118 2.78 -6.21 6.71
CA ILE A 118 1.61 -6.29 5.82
C ILE A 118 0.65 -5.14 6.10
N TRP A 119 -0.02 -4.66 5.06
CA TRP A 119 -1.02 -3.58 5.04
C TRP A 119 -0.48 -2.19 5.39
N PHE A 120 -0.88 -1.22 4.61
CA PHE A 120 -0.47 0.18 4.64
C PHE A 120 0.97 0.49 4.20
N ASP A 121 1.79 -0.50 3.90
CA ASP A 121 3.11 -0.32 3.31
C ASP A 121 3.03 0.34 1.93
N ASP A 122 2.08 -0.09 1.12
CA ASP A 122 1.74 0.44 -0.19
C ASP A 122 1.27 1.90 -0.12
N ILE A 123 0.30 2.18 0.75
CA ILE A 123 -0.25 3.53 0.94
C ILE A 123 0.81 4.49 1.51
N GLU A 124 1.63 4.04 2.48
CA GLU A 124 2.71 4.85 3.02
C GLU A 124 3.72 5.22 1.94
N TYR A 125 4.16 4.23 1.16
CA TYR A 125 5.20 4.42 0.18
C TYR A 125 4.76 5.32 -0.97
N THR A 126 3.61 5.04 -1.57
CA THR A 126 3.08 5.82 -2.69
C THR A 126 2.70 7.24 -2.26
N LEU A 127 2.13 7.44 -1.05
CA LEU A 127 1.88 8.76 -0.49
C LEU A 127 3.18 9.53 -0.21
N ARG A 128 4.25 8.85 0.21
CA ARG A 128 5.57 9.46 0.44
C ARG A 128 6.19 9.94 -0.86
N ILE A 129 6.07 9.18 -1.95
CA ILE A 129 6.48 9.60 -3.30
C ILE A 129 5.70 10.85 -3.73
N THR A 130 4.37 10.85 -3.55
CA THR A 130 3.52 12.00 -3.88
C THR A 130 3.91 13.25 -3.07
N LYS A 131 4.14 13.11 -1.76
CA LYS A 131 4.55 14.22 -0.88
C LYS A 131 5.96 14.74 -1.18
N ALA A 132 6.81 13.95 -1.82
CA ALA A 132 8.12 14.38 -2.29
C ALA A 132 8.07 15.22 -3.58
N GLY A 133 6.87 15.48 -4.11
CA GLY A 133 6.63 16.35 -5.26
C GLY A 133 6.55 15.62 -6.60
N PHE A 134 6.65 14.30 -6.63
CA PHE A 134 6.46 13.56 -7.86
C PHE A 134 5.00 13.59 -8.33
N LYS A 135 4.82 13.57 -9.65
CA LYS A 135 3.55 13.31 -10.31
C LYS A 135 3.38 11.80 -10.44
N ASN A 136 2.17 11.32 -10.20
CA ASN A 136 1.89 9.88 -10.25
C ASN A 136 0.59 9.64 -10.99
N TYR A 137 0.51 8.51 -11.71
CA TYR A 137 -0.58 8.30 -12.65
C TYR A 137 -1.17 6.89 -12.53
N TYR A 138 -2.43 6.81 -12.87
CA TYR A 138 -3.19 5.59 -13.09
C TYR A 138 -3.56 5.50 -14.57
N THR A 139 -3.28 4.37 -15.23
CA THR A 139 -3.67 4.14 -16.62
C THR A 139 -4.59 2.94 -16.76
N GLU A 140 -5.71 3.12 -17.46
CA GLU A 140 -6.69 2.07 -17.70
C GLU A 140 -6.23 1.07 -18.77
N GLN A 141 -5.27 1.44 -19.61
CA GLN A 141 -4.72 0.59 -20.66
C GLN A 141 -3.75 -0.46 -20.10
N SER A 142 -3.17 -0.25 -18.93
CA SER A 142 -2.45 -1.30 -18.20
C SER A 142 -3.43 -2.11 -17.37
N ILE A 143 -3.77 -3.30 -17.83
CA ILE A 143 -4.77 -4.15 -17.17
C ILE A 143 -4.05 -5.33 -16.50
N VAL A 144 -4.39 -5.58 -15.23
CA VAL A 144 -3.98 -6.76 -14.49
C VAL A 144 -5.19 -7.40 -13.83
N VAL A 145 -5.17 -8.73 -13.65
CA VAL A 145 -6.20 -9.48 -12.92
C VAL A 145 -5.62 -9.93 -11.59
N HIS A 146 -6.23 -9.50 -10.49
CA HIS A 146 -5.86 -9.92 -9.13
C HIS A 146 -6.73 -11.12 -8.71
N LYS A 147 -6.12 -12.30 -8.61
CA LYS A 147 -6.82 -13.57 -8.36
C LYS A 147 -7.05 -13.85 -6.87
N THR A 148 -7.56 -12.87 -6.14
CA THR A 148 -7.95 -13.13 -4.75
C THR A 148 -9.13 -14.10 -4.70
N PRO A 149 -9.16 -15.06 -3.74
CA PRO A 149 -10.27 -16.00 -3.60
C PRO A 149 -11.60 -15.31 -3.38
N ASP A 150 -11.59 -14.23 -2.60
CA ASP A 150 -12.75 -13.40 -2.29
C ASP A 150 -12.39 -11.91 -2.36
N VAL A 151 -13.33 -11.09 -2.83
CA VAL A 151 -13.31 -9.64 -2.61
C VAL A 151 -13.79 -9.40 -1.17
N TYR A 152 -12.93 -9.75 -0.20
CA TYR A 152 -13.34 -9.57 1.17
C TYR A 152 -13.19 -8.10 1.62
N ASP A 153 -14.19 -7.60 2.32
CA ASP A 153 -14.09 -6.33 3.03
C ASP A 153 -13.28 -6.55 4.33
N PRO A 154 -12.18 -5.78 4.59
CA PRO A 154 -11.46 -5.86 5.86
C PRO A 154 -12.29 -5.30 7.02
N ASN A 155 -13.59 -5.57 7.02
CA ASN A 155 -14.49 -5.22 8.09
C ASN A 155 -14.23 -6.11 9.31
N ILE A 156 -13.69 -5.53 10.37
CA ILE A 156 -13.37 -6.25 11.60
C ILE A 156 -14.59 -6.93 12.24
N GLU A 157 -15.81 -6.52 11.89
CA GLU A 157 -17.05 -7.12 12.41
C GLU A 157 -17.33 -8.48 11.76
N GLN A 158 -16.85 -8.73 10.54
CA GLN A 158 -17.18 -9.89 9.71
C GLN A 158 -15.96 -10.69 9.25
N ALA A 159 -14.75 -10.14 9.40
CA ALA A 159 -13.51 -10.78 8.94
C ALA A 159 -13.34 -12.17 9.59
N PRO A 160 -12.90 -13.19 8.83
CA PRO A 160 -12.64 -14.52 9.37
C PRO A 160 -11.50 -14.50 10.39
N VAL A 161 -11.51 -15.43 11.35
CA VAL A 161 -10.59 -15.43 12.50
C VAL A 161 -9.11 -15.47 12.12
N ASN A 162 -8.76 -16.16 11.03
CA ASN A 162 -7.38 -16.19 10.50
C ASN A 162 -6.84 -14.79 10.12
N MET A 163 -7.72 -13.80 9.96
CA MET A 163 -7.36 -12.42 9.70
C MET A 163 -7.04 -11.60 10.96
N ALA A 164 -7.31 -12.11 12.16
CA ALA A 164 -7.08 -11.37 13.41
C ALA A 164 -5.65 -10.81 13.50
N LYS A 165 -4.63 -11.63 13.12
CA LYS A 165 -3.22 -11.20 13.08
C LYS A 165 -2.98 -10.03 12.12
N ARG A 166 -3.69 -9.95 10.99
CA ARG A 166 -3.58 -8.81 10.06
C ARG A 166 -4.14 -7.52 10.67
N PHE A 167 -5.18 -7.61 11.50
CA PHE A 167 -5.72 -6.44 12.23
C PHE A 167 -4.78 -5.92 13.30
N TYR A 168 -3.88 -6.74 13.86
CA TYR A 168 -2.77 -6.25 14.67
C TYR A 168 -1.88 -5.31 13.85
N TYR A 169 -1.40 -5.74 12.68
CA TYR A 169 -0.56 -4.92 11.81
C TYR A 169 -1.30 -3.67 11.33
N GLN A 170 -2.56 -3.81 10.87
CA GLN A 170 -3.38 -2.66 10.47
C GLN A 170 -3.45 -1.59 11.57
N THR A 171 -3.68 -2.03 12.81
CA THR A 171 -3.84 -1.11 13.95
C THR A 171 -2.52 -0.45 14.31
N ARG A 172 -1.43 -1.22 14.38
CA ARG A 172 -0.08 -0.71 14.66
C ARG A 172 0.38 0.26 13.55
N ASN A 173 0.25 -0.13 12.29
CA ASN A 173 0.70 0.68 11.15
C ASN A 173 -0.11 1.97 11.02
N THR A 174 -1.42 1.95 11.32
CA THR A 174 -2.22 3.19 11.38
C THR A 174 -1.67 4.18 12.42
N CYS A 175 -1.08 3.72 13.52
CA CYS A 175 -0.49 4.60 14.53
C CYS A 175 0.69 5.40 13.95
N TYR A 176 1.46 4.83 13.03
CA TYR A 176 2.54 5.54 12.33
C TYR A 176 2.03 6.77 11.59
N PHE A 177 0.93 6.64 10.82
CA PHE A 177 0.31 7.80 10.15
C PHE A 177 -0.19 8.83 11.15
N LYS A 178 -0.92 8.39 12.17
CA LYS A 178 -1.48 9.27 13.19
C LYS A 178 -0.41 10.06 13.94
N HIS A 179 0.75 9.47 14.20
CA HIS A 179 1.87 10.16 14.82
C HIS A 179 2.43 11.27 13.93
N ARG A 180 2.51 11.04 12.61
CA ARG A 180 2.97 12.05 11.65
C ARG A 180 1.98 13.22 11.50
N GLU A 181 0.68 12.94 11.66
CA GLU A 181 -0.38 13.96 11.62
C GLU A 181 -0.49 14.74 12.95
N GLN A 182 -0.15 14.09 14.07
CA GLN A 182 -0.30 14.65 15.41
C GLN A 182 1.05 14.65 16.15
N PRO A 183 1.89 15.68 15.97
CA PRO A 183 3.19 15.75 16.64
C PRO A 183 3.07 15.94 18.17
N ASN A 184 1.92 16.44 18.67
CA ASN A 184 1.65 16.52 20.09
C ASN A 184 1.39 15.12 20.67
N LYS A 185 2.30 14.66 21.53
CA LYS A 185 2.27 13.30 22.14
C LYS A 185 0.97 13.01 22.90
N LEU A 186 0.39 13.99 23.59
CA LEU A 186 -0.86 13.79 24.33
C LEU A 186 -2.03 13.58 23.38
N LEU A 187 -2.17 14.47 22.38
CA LEU A 187 -3.24 14.37 21.38
C LEU A 187 -3.10 13.06 20.57
N PHE A 188 -1.89 12.68 20.23
CA PHE A 188 -1.61 11.39 19.59
C PHE A 188 -2.12 10.22 20.46
N ARG A 189 -1.74 10.15 21.74
CA ARG A 189 -2.19 9.10 22.67
C ARG A 189 -3.72 9.06 22.81
N LEU A 190 -4.36 10.22 22.91
CA LEU A 190 -5.82 10.34 22.95
C LEU A 190 -6.46 9.81 21.65
N SER A 191 -5.86 10.10 20.50
CA SER A 191 -6.35 9.60 19.20
C SER A 191 -6.28 8.07 19.10
N ILE A 192 -5.21 7.45 19.62
CA ILE A 192 -5.05 6.00 19.66
C ILE A 192 -6.03 5.37 20.65
N TRP A 193 -6.22 5.96 21.82
CA TRP A 193 -7.22 5.50 22.77
C TRP A 193 -8.64 5.53 22.17
N ASN A 194 -9.02 6.64 21.50
CA ASN A 194 -10.32 6.74 20.82
C ASN A 194 -10.46 5.71 19.70
N LYS A 195 -9.40 5.48 18.90
CA LYS A 195 -9.37 4.41 17.89
C LYS A 195 -9.64 3.04 18.52
N LEU A 196 -8.95 2.71 19.61
CA LEU A 196 -9.15 1.45 20.31
C LEU A 196 -10.59 1.31 20.82
N ARG A 197 -11.19 2.40 21.36
CA ARG A 197 -12.59 2.42 21.81
C ARG A 197 -13.56 2.12 20.66
N ILE A 198 -13.33 2.72 19.48
CA ILE A 198 -14.15 2.48 18.28
C ILE A 198 -14.01 1.02 17.83
N LEU A 199 -12.78 0.49 17.73
CA LEU A 199 -12.53 -0.89 17.33
C LEU A 199 -13.19 -1.89 18.30
N LYS A 200 -13.08 -1.67 19.62
CA LYS A 200 -13.75 -2.50 20.63
C LYS A 200 -15.28 -2.53 20.44
N ARG A 201 -15.91 -1.37 20.15
CA ARG A 201 -17.35 -1.31 19.88
C ARG A 201 -17.72 -2.13 18.64
N ARG A 202 -16.92 -2.05 17.57
CA ARG A 202 -17.13 -2.81 16.34
C ARG A 202 -16.95 -4.31 16.59
N ILE A 203 -15.88 -4.72 17.27
CA ILE A 203 -15.60 -6.12 17.59
C ILE A 203 -16.73 -6.72 18.46
N ASN A 204 -17.30 -5.94 19.38
CA ASN A 204 -18.41 -6.41 20.21
C ASN A 204 -19.68 -6.77 19.42
N ARG A 205 -19.83 -6.28 18.19
CA ARG A 205 -20.93 -6.64 17.28
C ARG A 205 -20.73 -7.98 16.56
N ARG A 206 -19.54 -8.57 16.63
CA ARG A 206 -19.29 -9.90 16.07
C ARG A 206 -20.21 -10.94 16.69
N LYS A 207 -20.67 -11.89 15.87
CA LYS A 207 -21.57 -12.97 16.27
C LYS A 207 -20.93 -14.36 16.22
N ASP A 208 -19.66 -14.45 15.79
CA ASP A 208 -18.95 -15.69 15.47
C ASP A 208 -18.14 -16.30 16.64
N GLY A 209 -18.24 -15.76 17.85
CA GLY A 209 -17.49 -16.24 19.02
C GLY A 209 -16.02 -15.80 19.10
N HIS A 210 -15.43 -15.26 18.03
CA HIS A 210 -13.99 -14.92 17.94
C HIS A 210 -13.66 -13.46 18.35
N LYS A 211 -14.46 -12.87 19.25
CA LYS A 211 -14.25 -11.49 19.72
C LYS A 211 -12.91 -11.30 20.41
N GLN A 212 -12.47 -12.29 21.19
CA GLN A 212 -11.28 -12.16 22.01
C GLN A 212 -10.01 -12.05 21.17
N GLU A 213 -9.88 -12.87 20.13
CA GLU A 213 -8.73 -12.89 19.23
C GLU A 213 -8.53 -11.52 18.55
N PHE A 214 -9.64 -10.90 18.09
CA PHE A 214 -9.59 -9.56 17.49
C PHE A 214 -9.33 -8.46 18.52
N LEU A 215 -9.90 -8.58 19.74
CA LEU A 215 -9.65 -7.64 20.83
C LEU A 215 -8.18 -7.62 21.22
N ASP A 216 -7.56 -8.78 21.36
CA ASP A 216 -6.15 -8.91 21.72
C ASP A 216 -5.23 -8.38 20.60
N ALA A 217 -5.56 -8.69 19.33
CA ALA A 217 -4.84 -8.15 18.19
C ALA A 217 -4.86 -6.63 18.15
N VAL A 218 -6.03 -5.98 18.28
CA VAL A 218 -6.11 -4.53 18.21
C VAL A 218 -5.55 -3.82 19.46
N LYS A 219 -5.69 -4.41 20.65
CA LYS A 219 -5.08 -3.89 21.88
C LYS A 219 -3.55 -3.88 21.74
N LYS A 220 -2.99 -5.05 21.34
CA LYS A 220 -1.55 -5.18 21.10
C LYS A 220 -1.07 -4.22 20.01
N GLY A 221 -1.80 -4.12 18.89
CA GLY A 221 -1.49 -3.20 17.80
C GLY A 221 -1.49 -1.74 18.23
N CYS A 222 -2.47 -1.30 19.05
CA CYS A 222 -2.48 0.05 19.62
C CYS A 222 -1.31 0.30 20.60
N HIS A 223 -1.02 -0.70 21.45
CA HIS A 223 0.10 -0.61 22.41
C HIS A 223 1.44 -0.47 21.70
N ASP A 224 1.76 -1.41 20.81
CA ASP A 224 3.02 -1.43 20.07
C ASP A 224 3.13 -0.20 19.13
N GLY A 225 2.00 0.25 18.60
CA GLY A 225 1.91 1.44 17.75
C GLY A 225 2.29 2.75 18.44
N LEU A 226 2.26 2.82 19.78
CA LEU A 226 2.69 4.02 20.51
C LEU A 226 4.19 4.31 20.37
N THR A 227 4.98 3.29 20.07
CA THR A 227 6.45 3.36 19.92
C THR A 227 6.94 2.90 18.54
N PHE A 228 6.01 2.64 17.62
CA PHE A 228 6.32 2.16 16.28
C PHE A 228 6.72 3.31 15.35
N TYR A 229 8.02 3.57 15.26
CA TYR A 229 8.61 4.61 14.41
C TYR A 229 9.78 4.05 13.59
N PRO A 230 9.50 3.14 12.64
CA PRO A 230 10.55 2.58 11.80
C PRO A 230 11.23 3.68 10.97
N LYS A 231 12.55 3.54 10.79
CA LYS A 231 13.33 4.44 9.95
C LYS A 231 13.21 4.01 8.49
N ILE A 232 13.16 5.01 7.61
CA ILE A 232 13.22 4.77 6.16
C ILE A 232 14.67 4.41 5.83
N GLU A 233 14.87 3.30 5.11
CA GLU A 233 16.16 2.91 4.56
C GLU A 233 16.36 3.66 3.24
N TYR A 234 17.48 4.40 3.10
CA TYR A 234 17.88 5.07 1.87
C TYR A 234 19.00 4.29 1.20
N LEU A 235 19.01 4.28 -0.12
CA LEU A 235 20.08 3.70 -0.91
C LEU A 235 21.25 4.69 -1.03
N PRO A 236 22.52 4.21 -1.11
CA PRO A 236 23.63 5.07 -1.45
C PRO A 236 23.44 5.63 -2.88
N LEU A 237 23.87 6.89 -3.07
CA LEU A 237 23.89 7.56 -4.38
C LEU A 237 25.04 7.02 -5.23
#